data_be113bda0f16028b74249f9eee2f269e
#
_entry.id   be113bda0f16028b74249f9eee2f269e
#
_cell.length_a   1.000
_cell.length_b   1.000
_cell.length_c   1.000
_cell.angle_alpha   90.00
_cell.angle_beta   90.00
_cell.angle_gamma   90.00
#
_symmetry.space_group_name_H-M   'P 1'
#
loop_
_entity.id
_entity.type
_entity.pdbx_description
1 polymer ?
#
loop_
_entity_poly.entity_id
_entity_poly.type
_entity_poly.pdbx_seq_one_letter_code
_entity_poly.pdbx_strand_id
1 'polypeptide(L)'
;NLVESYEVVLENVINELAARNFILVNDKGRILKNRKALLDLWVENYNQVLKPKLLMGRMAFRTNDQRIKWLAMELPEGMYWGGESAANIIDNYLEPGAFDIYTDVPTAYLMKTGFVKQDVNGEIKVYQKFWKWETEDHLAPLILVYADLMGSGNSRCLEAANRLIKYGLNDFE
;
A
#
# COMPACT_ATOMS: atom_id res chain seq x y z
N ASN A 1 27.47 -15.25 3.45
CA ASN A 1 27.21 -14.33 4.55
C ASN A 1 26.01 -13.45 4.20
N LEU A 2 24.98 -13.37 5.08
CA LEU A 2 23.70 -12.67 4.77
C LEU A 2 23.94 -11.18 4.46
N VAL A 3 24.88 -10.53 5.12
CA VAL A 3 25.20 -9.11 4.93
C VAL A 3 25.78 -8.87 3.53
N GLU A 4 26.73 -9.70 3.09
CA GLU A 4 27.30 -9.62 1.73
C GLU A 4 26.24 -9.82 0.64
N SER A 5 25.24 -10.66 0.89
CA SER A 5 24.14 -10.86 -0.08
C SER A 5 23.24 -9.65 -0.21
N TYR A 6 22.98 -8.91 0.89
CA TYR A 6 22.19 -7.66 0.85
C TYR A 6 22.94 -6.53 0.14
N GLU A 7 24.23 -6.38 0.38
CA GLU A 7 25.06 -5.36 -0.28
C GLU A 7 25.09 -5.57 -1.80
N VAL A 8 25.29 -6.81 -2.26
CA VAL A 8 25.26 -7.17 -3.68
C VAL A 8 23.90 -6.89 -4.31
N VAL A 9 22.79 -7.21 -3.63
CA VAL A 9 21.44 -6.92 -4.13
C VAL A 9 21.19 -5.42 -4.24
N LEU A 10 21.57 -4.64 -3.23
CA LEU A 10 21.45 -3.17 -3.24
C LEU A 10 22.27 -2.54 -4.35
N GLU A 11 23.50 -2.99 -4.54
CA GLU A 11 24.37 -2.49 -5.61
C GLU A 11 23.79 -2.79 -6.99
N ASN A 12 23.27 -3.99 -7.22
CA ASN A 12 22.62 -4.36 -8.47
C ASN A 12 21.38 -3.48 -8.75
N VAL A 13 20.53 -3.25 -7.74
CA VAL A 13 19.36 -2.35 -7.88
C VAL A 13 19.80 -0.94 -8.23
N ILE A 14 20.83 -0.40 -7.56
CA ILE A 14 21.34 0.95 -7.83
C ILE A 14 21.91 1.04 -9.24
N ASN A 15 22.68 0.04 -9.67
CA ASN A 15 23.26 0.00 -11.02
C ASN A 15 22.17 -0.09 -12.10
N GLU A 16 21.11 -0.87 -11.87
CA GLU A 16 19.96 -0.93 -12.77
C GLU A 16 19.24 0.41 -12.86
N LEU A 17 18.97 1.06 -11.74
CA LEU A 17 18.33 2.36 -11.71
C LEU A 17 19.19 3.44 -12.37
N ALA A 18 20.50 3.38 -12.21
CA ALA A 18 21.46 4.27 -12.88
C ALA A 18 21.47 4.03 -14.40
N ALA A 19 21.51 2.76 -14.84
CA ALA A 19 21.45 2.39 -16.26
C ALA A 19 20.16 2.85 -16.94
N ARG A 20 19.05 2.88 -16.20
CA ARG A 20 17.74 3.41 -16.64
C ARG A 20 17.61 4.92 -16.47
N ASN A 21 18.65 5.62 -16.07
CA ASN A 21 18.67 7.07 -15.84
C ASN A 21 17.72 7.57 -14.73
N PHE A 22 17.43 6.74 -13.75
CA PHE A 22 16.68 7.13 -12.56
C PHE A 22 17.58 7.63 -11.42
N ILE A 23 18.85 7.25 -11.42
CA ILE A 23 19.86 7.71 -10.46
C ILE A 23 21.04 8.28 -11.21
N LEU A 24 21.47 9.49 -10.80
CA LEU A 24 22.76 10.04 -11.16
C LEU A 24 23.74 9.81 -10.00
N VAL A 25 24.85 9.15 -10.29
CA VAL A 25 25.96 8.98 -9.35
C VAL A 25 27.03 10.01 -9.68
N ASN A 26 27.47 10.80 -8.69
CA ASN A 26 28.56 11.75 -8.81
C ASN A 26 29.42 11.77 -7.53
N ASP A 27 30.46 12.56 -7.49
CA ASP A 27 31.39 12.66 -6.35
C ASP A 27 30.72 13.13 -5.04
N LYS A 28 29.53 13.75 -5.13
CA LYS A 28 28.75 14.23 -3.97
C LYS A 28 27.70 13.22 -3.50
N GLY A 29 27.54 12.11 -4.23
CA GLY A 29 26.59 11.05 -3.87
C GLY A 29 25.65 10.65 -5.00
N ARG A 30 24.45 10.23 -4.63
CA ARG A 30 23.41 9.72 -5.53
C ARG A 30 22.23 10.67 -5.56
N ILE A 31 21.79 11.05 -6.74
CA ILE A 31 20.65 11.97 -6.95
C ILE A 31 19.57 11.21 -7.72
N LEU A 32 18.38 11.16 -7.17
CA LEU A 32 17.21 10.58 -7.83
C LEU A 32 16.74 11.54 -8.94
N LYS A 33 16.58 11.00 -10.15
CA LYS A 33 16.06 11.69 -11.33
C LYS A 33 14.79 11.04 -11.83
N ASN A 34 14.04 11.76 -12.67
CA ASN A 34 12.83 11.24 -13.30
C ASN A 34 11.89 10.57 -12.29
N ARG A 35 11.70 11.22 -11.13
CA ARG A 35 10.98 10.67 -9.97
C ARG A 35 9.58 10.18 -10.35
N LYS A 36 8.84 10.97 -11.14
CA LYS A 36 7.49 10.60 -11.61
C LYS A 36 7.53 9.31 -12.44
N ALA A 37 8.43 9.22 -13.41
CA ALA A 37 8.54 8.01 -14.25
C ALA A 37 8.97 6.78 -13.43
N LEU A 38 9.82 6.96 -12.41
CA LEU A 38 10.19 5.89 -11.50
C LEU A 38 9.00 5.44 -10.64
N LEU A 39 8.21 6.41 -10.14
CA LEU A 39 6.99 6.11 -9.39
C LEU A 39 5.99 5.33 -10.25
N ASP A 40 5.75 5.78 -11.48
CA ASP A 40 4.81 5.11 -12.39
C ASP A 40 5.25 3.67 -12.70
N LEU A 41 6.53 3.45 -12.98
CA LEU A 41 7.10 2.13 -13.20
C LEU A 41 6.97 1.24 -11.95
N TRP A 42 7.23 1.81 -10.77
CA TRP A 42 7.10 1.09 -9.51
C TRP A 42 5.64 0.71 -9.23
N VAL A 43 4.69 1.64 -9.41
CA VAL A 43 3.24 1.42 -9.24
C VAL A 43 2.75 0.30 -10.14
N GLU A 44 3.18 0.30 -11.42
CA GLU A 44 2.82 -0.75 -12.37
C GLU A 44 3.33 -2.12 -11.89
N ASN A 45 4.62 -2.23 -11.60
CA ASN A 45 5.22 -3.50 -11.13
C ASN A 45 4.65 -3.96 -9.79
N TYR A 46 4.40 -3.02 -8.86
CA TYR A 46 3.76 -3.33 -7.59
C TYR A 46 2.39 -3.99 -7.81
N ASN A 47 1.53 -3.38 -8.60
CA ASN A 47 0.17 -3.88 -8.82
C ASN A 47 0.14 -5.18 -9.65
N GLN A 48 1.02 -5.33 -10.64
CA GLN A 48 1.02 -6.49 -11.53
C GLN A 48 1.76 -7.71 -10.94
N VAL A 49 2.81 -7.47 -10.16
CA VAL A 49 3.73 -8.54 -9.76
C VAL A 49 3.74 -8.77 -8.25
N LEU A 50 3.85 -7.70 -7.43
CA LEU A 50 4.04 -7.85 -5.99
C LEU A 50 2.71 -8.01 -5.25
N LYS A 51 1.78 -7.08 -5.41
CA LYS A 51 0.51 -7.08 -4.67
C LYS A 51 -0.27 -8.39 -4.78
N PRO A 52 -0.40 -9.03 -5.96
CA PRO A 52 -1.08 -10.34 -6.06
C PRO A 52 -0.44 -11.44 -5.22
N LYS A 53 0.89 -11.41 -5.06
CA LYS A 53 1.64 -12.40 -4.26
C LYS A 53 1.49 -12.18 -2.76
N LEU A 54 1.13 -10.96 -2.34
CA LEU A 54 0.93 -10.62 -0.94
C LEU A 54 -0.47 -10.99 -0.44
N LEU A 55 -1.41 -11.31 -1.32
CA LEU A 55 -2.78 -11.65 -0.92
C LEU A 55 -2.81 -12.92 -0.07
N MET A 56 -3.23 -12.78 1.18
CA MET A 56 -3.37 -13.87 2.15
C MET A 56 -4.77 -14.47 2.14
N GLY A 57 -5.80 -13.68 1.81
CA GLY A 57 -7.17 -14.12 1.79
C GLY A 57 -8.17 -12.96 1.75
N ARG A 58 -9.44 -13.32 1.89
CA ARG A 58 -10.55 -12.36 1.90
C ARG A 58 -11.45 -12.57 3.10
N MET A 59 -12.10 -11.48 3.51
CA MET A 59 -13.10 -11.45 4.57
C MET A 59 -14.28 -10.60 4.14
N ALA A 60 -15.41 -10.79 4.78
CA ALA A 60 -16.58 -9.94 4.64
C ALA A 60 -16.97 -9.33 5.98
N PHE A 61 -17.60 -8.17 5.99
CA PHE A 61 -18.28 -7.67 7.17
C PHE A 61 -19.41 -8.65 7.55
N ARG A 62 -19.66 -8.83 8.84
CA ARG A 62 -20.70 -9.76 9.31
C ARG A 62 -22.10 -9.28 8.97
N THR A 63 -22.29 -7.96 8.96
CA THR A 63 -23.56 -7.31 8.65
C THR A 63 -23.34 -6.06 7.80
N ASN A 64 -24.38 -5.63 7.08
CA ASN A 64 -24.34 -4.39 6.31
C ASN A 64 -24.19 -3.15 7.22
N ASP A 65 -24.76 -3.18 8.43
CA ASP A 65 -24.59 -2.10 9.42
C ASP A 65 -23.10 -1.94 9.82
N GLN A 66 -22.39 -3.04 10.04
CA GLN A 66 -20.96 -3.01 10.33
C GLN A 66 -20.14 -2.52 9.13
N ARG A 67 -20.55 -2.88 7.91
CA ARG A 67 -19.91 -2.35 6.71
C ARG A 67 -20.07 -0.83 6.61
N ILE A 68 -21.27 -0.32 6.86
CA ILE A 68 -21.54 1.14 6.87
C ILE A 68 -20.71 1.83 7.96
N LYS A 69 -20.58 1.20 9.13
CA LYS A 69 -19.84 1.71 10.28
C LYS A 69 -18.40 1.21 10.34
N TRP A 70 -17.77 0.93 9.20
CA TRP A 70 -16.46 0.31 9.14
C TRP A 70 -15.36 1.09 9.89
N LEU A 71 -15.46 2.41 9.96
CA LEU A 71 -14.56 3.28 10.74
C LEU A 71 -14.61 3.00 12.26
N ALA A 72 -15.68 2.38 12.75
CA ALA A 72 -15.78 1.96 14.15
C ALA A 72 -15.05 0.64 14.43
N MET A 73 -14.51 -0.02 13.40
CA MET A 73 -13.69 -1.21 13.56
C MET A 73 -12.27 -0.79 13.95
N GLU A 74 -11.94 -0.96 15.22
CA GLU A 74 -10.55 -0.80 15.69
C GLU A 74 -9.69 -1.93 15.14
N LEU A 75 -8.70 -1.59 14.33
CA LEU A 75 -7.75 -2.59 13.83
C LEU A 75 -6.83 -3.05 14.95
N PRO A 76 -6.57 -4.37 15.08
CA PRO A 76 -5.54 -4.88 15.95
C PRO A 76 -4.16 -4.30 15.61
N GLU A 77 -3.28 -4.25 16.62
CA GLU A 77 -1.88 -3.88 16.42
C GLU A 77 -1.23 -4.78 15.36
N GLY A 78 -0.39 -4.20 14.50
CA GLY A 78 0.21 -4.88 13.36
C GLY A 78 -0.70 -4.99 12.13
N MET A 79 -1.88 -4.35 12.16
CA MET A 79 -2.79 -4.25 11.02
C MET A 79 -2.98 -2.81 10.56
N TYR A 80 -3.09 -2.61 9.25
CA TYR A 80 -3.07 -1.29 8.63
C TYR A 80 -4.08 -1.23 7.48
N TRP A 81 -4.88 -0.18 7.46
CA TRP A 81 -5.74 0.11 6.31
C TRP A 81 -4.90 0.49 5.09
N GLY A 82 -5.29 -0.02 3.92
CA GLY A 82 -4.74 0.32 2.61
C GLY A 82 -5.82 0.77 1.63
N GLY A 83 -5.45 0.98 0.39
CA GLY A 83 -6.36 1.27 -0.72
C GLY A 83 -7.40 2.35 -0.44
N GLU A 84 -8.65 2.08 -0.81
CA GLU A 84 -9.76 3.04 -0.69
C GLU A 84 -10.08 3.41 0.77
N SER A 85 -9.97 2.47 1.70
CA SER A 85 -10.21 2.72 3.14
C SER A 85 -9.19 3.69 3.73
N ALA A 86 -7.91 3.49 3.44
CA ALA A 86 -6.87 4.43 3.89
C ALA A 86 -7.04 5.80 3.26
N ALA A 87 -7.37 5.87 1.97
CA ALA A 87 -7.61 7.13 1.27
C ALA A 87 -8.78 7.92 1.89
N ASN A 88 -9.86 7.22 2.28
CA ASN A 88 -10.98 7.84 2.99
C ASN A 88 -10.53 8.44 4.32
N ILE A 89 -9.76 7.69 5.12
CA ILE A 89 -9.27 8.18 6.43
C ILE A 89 -8.39 9.43 6.24
N ILE A 90 -7.57 9.48 5.19
CA ILE A 90 -6.61 10.58 4.95
C ILE A 90 -7.32 11.87 4.53
N ASP A 91 -8.27 11.83 3.59
CA ASP A 91 -8.85 13.08 3.04
C ASP A 91 -10.39 13.07 2.94
N ASN A 92 -11.05 12.00 3.36
CA ASN A 92 -12.51 11.85 3.39
C ASN A 92 -13.22 12.15 2.04
N TYR A 93 -12.51 11.99 0.92
CA TYR A 93 -13.05 12.22 -0.41
C TYR A 93 -13.76 10.99 -0.98
N LEU A 94 -13.12 9.81 -0.85
CA LEU A 94 -13.54 8.58 -1.49
C LEU A 94 -14.31 7.68 -0.52
N GLU A 95 -15.61 7.45 -0.74
CA GLU A 95 -16.34 6.41 -0.03
C GLU A 95 -15.86 5.02 -0.47
N PRO A 96 -15.34 4.16 0.45
CA PRO A 96 -14.74 2.89 0.07
C PRO A 96 -15.75 1.90 -0.52
N GLY A 97 -15.47 1.40 -1.72
CA GLY A 97 -16.16 0.25 -2.32
C GLY A 97 -15.43 -1.07 -2.06
N ALA A 98 -14.13 -1.00 -1.82
CA ALA A 98 -13.27 -2.12 -1.47
C ALA A 98 -12.42 -1.77 -0.24
N PHE A 99 -12.07 -2.79 0.54
CA PHE A 99 -11.31 -2.62 1.78
C PHE A 99 -10.04 -3.46 1.70
N ASP A 100 -8.89 -2.82 1.80
CA ASP A 100 -7.59 -3.48 1.84
C ASP A 100 -7.00 -3.35 3.24
N ILE A 101 -6.53 -4.46 3.81
CA ILE A 101 -5.85 -4.50 5.11
C ILE A 101 -4.50 -5.18 4.92
N TYR A 102 -3.43 -4.55 5.37
CA TYR A 102 -2.09 -5.12 5.44
C TYR A 102 -1.79 -5.60 6.85
N THR A 103 -1.16 -6.76 6.98
CA THR A 103 -0.86 -7.34 8.30
C THR A 103 0.43 -8.16 8.29
N ASP A 104 1.15 -8.15 9.40
CA ASP A 104 2.23 -9.08 9.73
C ASP A 104 1.88 -9.99 10.92
N VAL A 105 0.62 -9.88 11.41
CA VAL A 105 0.07 -10.74 12.48
C VAL A 105 -1.05 -11.64 11.96
N PRO A 106 -1.42 -12.72 12.68
CA PRO A 106 -2.45 -13.66 12.22
C PRO A 106 -3.81 -12.99 11.97
N THR A 107 -4.42 -13.28 10.83
CA THR A 107 -5.75 -12.76 10.45
C THR A 107 -6.86 -13.11 11.44
N ALA A 108 -6.66 -14.13 12.28
CA ALA A 108 -7.58 -14.50 13.36
C ALA A 108 -7.82 -13.36 14.36
N TYR A 109 -6.86 -12.43 14.52
CA TYR A 109 -7.07 -11.26 15.37
C TYR A 109 -8.13 -10.30 14.80
N LEU A 110 -8.20 -10.17 13.48
CA LEU A 110 -9.23 -9.36 12.84
C LEU A 110 -10.64 -9.94 13.09
N MET A 111 -10.78 -11.25 13.09
CA MET A 111 -12.05 -11.90 13.42
C MET A 111 -12.51 -11.65 14.87
N LYS A 112 -11.57 -11.47 15.81
CA LYS A 112 -11.88 -11.17 17.22
C LYS A 112 -12.50 -9.78 17.42
N THR A 113 -12.36 -8.87 16.47
CA THR A 113 -13.04 -7.55 16.53
C THR A 113 -14.57 -7.69 16.49
N GLY A 114 -15.08 -8.83 16.05
CA GLY A 114 -16.51 -9.05 15.87
C GLY A 114 -17.13 -8.41 14.63
N PHE A 115 -16.36 -7.61 13.87
CA PHE A 115 -16.85 -6.93 12.66
C PHE A 115 -16.85 -7.81 11.42
N VAL A 116 -15.91 -8.76 11.33
CA VAL A 116 -15.67 -9.52 10.10
C VAL A 116 -15.78 -11.03 10.30
N LYS A 117 -15.99 -11.73 9.20
CA LYS A 117 -15.96 -13.19 9.07
C LYS A 117 -15.11 -13.58 7.87
N GLN A 118 -14.56 -14.78 7.88
CA GLN A 118 -13.88 -15.31 6.71
C GLN A 118 -14.87 -15.54 5.57
N ASP A 119 -14.52 -15.07 4.38
CA ASP A 119 -15.33 -15.24 3.17
C ASP A 119 -14.42 -15.09 1.94
N VAL A 120 -14.31 -16.12 1.12
CA VAL A 120 -13.46 -16.14 -0.07
C VAL A 120 -13.87 -15.13 -1.14
N ASN A 121 -15.13 -14.69 -1.11
CA ASN A 121 -15.68 -13.67 -2.01
C ASN A 121 -15.88 -12.32 -1.31
N GLY A 122 -15.38 -12.18 -0.08
CA GLY A 122 -15.57 -10.97 0.72
C GLY A 122 -14.90 -9.74 0.11
N GLU A 123 -15.45 -8.58 0.45
CA GLU A 123 -15.00 -7.26 0.00
C GLU A 123 -13.72 -6.77 0.68
N ILE A 124 -13.32 -7.40 1.80
CA ILE A 124 -12.11 -7.07 2.54
C ILE A 124 -10.99 -8.00 2.05
N LYS A 125 -9.96 -7.45 1.44
CA LYS A 125 -8.76 -8.18 1.03
C LYS A 125 -7.67 -8.00 2.08
N VAL A 126 -7.08 -9.11 2.50
CA VAL A 126 -6.01 -9.10 3.51
C VAL A 126 -4.68 -9.46 2.84
N TYR A 127 -3.70 -8.60 2.98
CA TYR A 127 -2.38 -8.71 2.38
C TYR A 127 -1.29 -8.84 3.44
N GLN A 128 -0.22 -9.53 3.11
CA GLN A 128 0.99 -9.55 3.92
C GLN A 128 1.64 -8.16 3.94
N LYS A 129 1.87 -7.61 5.13
CA LYS A 129 2.71 -6.42 5.31
C LYS A 129 4.15 -6.75 4.93
N PHE A 130 4.83 -5.87 4.20
CA PHE A 130 6.20 -6.10 3.75
C PHE A 130 7.17 -4.94 4.05
N TRP A 131 6.66 -3.76 4.44
CA TRP A 131 7.51 -2.66 4.90
C TRP A 131 7.93 -2.84 6.36
N LYS A 132 9.05 -2.21 6.76
CA LYS A 132 9.69 -2.44 8.06
C LYS A 132 9.62 -1.24 9.01
N TRP A 133 9.23 -0.07 8.50
CA TRP A 133 9.10 1.13 9.31
C TRP A 133 7.70 1.24 9.91
N GLU A 134 7.60 1.98 11.00
CA GLU A 134 6.31 2.29 11.63
C GLU A 134 5.56 3.34 10.80
N THR A 135 4.25 3.22 10.79
CA THR A 135 3.31 4.18 10.20
C THR A 135 2.27 4.57 11.24
N GLU A 136 1.76 5.78 11.15
CA GLU A 136 0.80 6.33 12.08
C GLU A 136 -0.64 5.86 11.78
N ASP A 137 -1.53 5.95 12.77
CA ASP A 137 -2.99 5.78 12.63
C ASP A 137 -3.45 4.48 11.98
N HIS A 138 -2.69 3.39 12.11
CA HIS A 138 -2.99 2.13 11.44
C HIS A 138 -3.19 2.27 9.91
N LEU A 139 -2.44 3.16 9.27
CA LEU A 139 -2.47 3.36 7.83
C LEU A 139 -1.24 2.76 7.16
N ALA A 140 -1.43 2.15 6.00
CA ALA A 140 -0.33 1.77 5.12
C ALA A 140 0.44 3.03 4.65
N PRO A 141 1.74 2.92 4.31
CA PRO A 141 2.50 4.05 3.77
C PRO A 141 1.76 4.74 2.63
N LEU A 142 1.77 6.07 2.61
CA LEU A 142 1.04 6.88 1.62
C LEU A 142 1.34 6.47 0.17
N ILE A 143 2.59 6.11 -0.11
CA ILE A 143 3.00 5.63 -1.44
C ILE A 143 2.32 4.30 -1.83
N LEU A 144 2.03 3.42 -0.87
CA LEU A 144 1.29 2.17 -1.10
C LEU A 144 -0.20 2.47 -1.31
N VAL A 145 -0.79 3.36 -0.52
CA VAL A 145 -2.18 3.80 -0.71
C VAL A 145 -2.36 4.41 -2.10
N TYR A 146 -1.43 5.28 -2.52
CA TYR A 146 -1.40 5.82 -3.87
C TYR A 146 -1.35 4.71 -4.94
N ALA A 147 -0.44 3.75 -4.79
CA ALA A 147 -0.28 2.66 -5.74
C ALA A 147 -1.53 1.75 -5.80
N ASP A 148 -2.16 1.48 -4.67
CA ASP A 148 -3.40 0.70 -4.60
C ASP A 148 -4.53 1.38 -5.38
N LEU A 149 -4.70 2.69 -5.21
CA LEU A 149 -5.69 3.47 -5.92
C LEU A 149 -5.43 3.51 -7.42
N MET A 150 -4.19 3.74 -7.83
CA MET A 150 -3.78 3.74 -9.23
C MET A 150 -4.04 2.38 -9.90
N GLY A 151 -3.80 1.27 -9.18
CA GLY A 151 -4.01 -0.09 -9.67
C GLY A 151 -5.48 -0.52 -9.76
N SER A 152 -6.42 0.24 -9.19
CA SER A 152 -7.85 -0.09 -9.20
C SER A 152 -8.51 0.04 -10.58
N GLY A 153 -7.96 0.89 -11.46
CA GLY A 153 -8.56 1.23 -12.76
C GLY A 153 -9.87 2.02 -12.70
N ASN A 154 -10.31 2.42 -11.50
CA ASN A 154 -11.55 3.16 -11.27
C ASN A 154 -11.27 4.67 -11.29
N SER A 155 -12.05 5.44 -12.04
CA SER A 155 -11.86 6.90 -12.16
C SER A 155 -11.91 7.65 -10.83
N ARG A 156 -12.78 7.24 -9.89
CA ARG A 156 -12.84 7.82 -8.53
C ARG A 156 -11.56 7.56 -7.74
N CYS A 157 -11.00 6.35 -7.86
CA CYS A 157 -9.72 6.01 -7.20
C CYS A 157 -8.56 6.79 -7.82
N LEU A 158 -8.53 6.98 -9.15
CA LEU A 158 -7.52 7.80 -9.81
C LEU A 158 -7.58 9.27 -9.36
N GLU A 159 -8.78 9.81 -9.19
CA GLU A 159 -8.95 11.15 -8.64
C GLU A 159 -8.48 11.25 -7.19
N ALA A 160 -8.85 10.27 -6.35
CA ALA A 160 -8.36 10.19 -4.98
C ALA A 160 -6.83 10.07 -4.93
N ALA A 161 -6.21 9.26 -5.79
CA ALA A 161 -4.76 9.14 -5.89
C ALA A 161 -4.09 10.49 -6.21
N ASN A 162 -4.62 11.23 -7.17
CA ASN A 162 -4.12 12.57 -7.53
C ASN A 162 -4.24 13.57 -6.38
N ARG A 163 -5.27 13.45 -5.54
CA ARG A 163 -5.41 14.27 -4.34
C ARG A 163 -4.35 13.93 -3.30
N LEU A 164 -4.06 12.63 -3.11
CA LEU A 164 -3.06 12.16 -2.14
C LEU A 164 -1.64 12.63 -2.44
N ILE A 165 -1.28 12.93 -3.69
CA ILE A 165 0.02 13.51 -4.04
C ILE A 165 0.30 14.75 -3.19
N LYS A 166 -0.70 15.62 -2.99
CA LYS A 166 -0.60 16.86 -2.22
C LYS A 166 -0.35 16.64 -0.71
N TYR A 167 -0.63 15.46 -0.18
CA TYR A 167 -0.47 15.14 1.25
C TYR A 167 0.94 14.67 1.63
N GLY A 168 1.80 14.34 0.68
CA GLY A 168 3.15 13.92 1.02
C GLY A 168 3.94 13.27 -0.12
N LEU A 169 3.44 13.34 -1.34
CA LEU A 169 4.13 12.83 -2.53
C LEU A 169 4.50 13.93 -3.54
N ASN A 170 4.52 15.20 -3.10
CA ASN A 170 4.83 16.35 -3.97
C ASN A 170 6.18 16.24 -4.69
N ASP A 171 7.13 15.52 -4.10
CA ASP A 171 8.44 15.28 -4.71
C ASP A 171 8.40 14.43 -5.99
N PHE A 172 7.23 13.86 -6.30
CA PHE A 172 6.99 13.00 -7.47
C PHE A 172 6.11 13.65 -8.55
N GLU A 173 5.74 14.93 -8.37
CA GLU A 173 5.05 15.71 -9.41
C GLU A 173 5.98 16.07 -10.59
#